data_d077d3f96e6eea597dfd56df7ab3bec5
#
_entry.id   d077d3f96e6eea597dfd56df7ab3bec5
#
_cell.length_a   1.000
_cell.length_b   1.000
_cell.length_c   1.000
_cell.angle_alpha   90.00
_cell.angle_beta   90.00
_cell.angle_gamma   90.00
#
_symmetry.space_group_name_H-M   'P 1'
#
loop_
_entity.id
_entity.type
_entity.pdbx_description
1 polymer ?
#
loop_
_entity_poly.entity_id
_entity_poly.type
_entity_poly.pdbx_seq_one_letter_code
_entity_poly.pdbx_strand_id
1 'polypeptide(L)'
;MSASSFNIASPSKKPTIVGLYGLPGSGKSYVLRHLKTYFGVGNRFQYYEGSEVIGNIVDGGLEAFKRLDNDAKTRQRERAIQFVADECTDTGRIGIVTGHYSFWNDKPPSHDVVWTEADMRVYTHILYLDMPAISLWDQRTYDERRTRPELQPNHLAQWRNSETAALSRLSRLNGMQFMPLYLRGPHSYDGIQRMLRNIETQDEENLRLVRSETDRLLFSGPGRDLLDTVLVLDADRTLCAADTGSMFWERLKATSQRRYPDRVWDGPENFGNHWLWDDLICPLKRLFSENNDYSLASFHRAMSLYEYVDSAFDEVCEEVAAVVSLYPEFIALIHAVRRHRGVGIVIATCGLRRIWKLILEREGLDDDIKIIGGGRFEDDYVVTPEAKAVIVSHLQNKGVSVWAFGDSPMDLPMLKRANQAIVVVGEERFRSKTMDSELTKAITGDENFRPRQALVPNHSSPRLTPEHLPIVDISGQPFVESFLYRYAYLRVLHATNKSAAKLLMTATRDASVAGPSLRAAHGQVGRYLATEFLTELLGLERYPIPHVQGYNTDSVVNSGKSVKGFVDRVRRLKLEIRIVIVAGVIQAKAISDVLEPLAGKGDLSLVSLRLSENKFTGSGGTDTGNRLFNTVHLD
;
A
#
# COMPACT_ATOMS: atom_id res chain seq x y z
N MET A 1 42.83 -6.21 -33.56
CA MET A 1 41.43 -6.17 -33.98
C MET A 1 40.63 -5.80 -32.74
N SER A 2 40.25 -4.54 -32.64
CA SER A 2 39.54 -3.98 -31.49
C SER A 2 38.02 -4.26 -31.67
N ALA A 3 37.45 -4.96 -30.70
CA ALA A 3 36.01 -5.17 -30.64
C ALA A 3 35.34 -3.86 -30.20
N SER A 4 34.59 -3.24 -31.10
CA SER A 4 33.71 -2.11 -30.81
C SER A 4 32.50 -2.63 -30.03
N SER A 5 32.40 -2.25 -28.77
CA SER A 5 31.20 -2.45 -27.94
C SER A 5 30.06 -1.55 -28.49
N PHE A 6 29.07 -2.17 -29.09
CA PHE A 6 27.80 -1.50 -29.38
C PHE A 6 27.10 -1.24 -28.04
N ASN A 7 27.11 0.02 -27.61
CA ASN A 7 26.20 0.52 -26.59
C ASN A 7 24.78 0.47 -27.16
N ILE A 8 24.00 -0.54 -26.78
CA ILE A 8 22.55 -0.52 -26.99
C ILE A 8 22.03 0.50 -25.97
N ALA A 9 21.73 1.71 -26.45
CA ALA A 9 21.01 2.70 -25.67
C ALA A 9 19.68 2.07 -25.21
N SER A 10 19.46 1.99 -23.91
CA SER A 10 18.17 1.64 -23.33
C SER A 10 17.12 2.57 -23.96
N PRO A 11 15.90 2.08 -24.30
CA PRO A 11 14.86 2.93 -24.87
C PRO A 11 14.62 4.08 -23.92
N SER A 12 14.76 5.32 -24.42
CA SER A 12 14.56 6.54 -23.64
C SER A 12 13.14 6.51 -23.04
N LYS A 13 13.04 6.52 -21.72
CA LYS A 13 11.75 6.52 -21.02
C LYS A 13 11.00 7.78 -21.48
N LYS A 14 9.76 7.62 -21.96
CA LYS A 14 8.88 8.73 -22.37
C LYS A 14 8.84 9.77 -21.25
N PRO A 15 9.04 11.09 -21.55
CA PRO A 15 8.98 12.13 -20.53
C PRO A 15 7.58 12.16 -19.88
N THR A 16 7.51 12.48 -18.60
CA THR A 16 6.23 12.65 -17.92
C THR A 16 5.67 14.03 -18.21
N ILE A 17 4.51 14.07 -18.88
CA ILE A 17 3.83 15.30 -19.24
C ILE A 17 2.39 15.25 -18.78
N VAL A 18 2.01 16.25 -17.98
CA VAL A 18 0.71 16.40 -17.34
C VAL A 18 -0.06 17.54 -18.03
N GLY A 19 -1.14 17.19 -18.70
CA GLY A 19 -2.07 18.17 -19.26
C GLY A 19 -3.04 18.68 -18.20
N LEU A 20 -3.12 19.99 -18.01
CA LEU A 20 -4.13 20.65 -17.18
C LEU A 20 -5.26 21.16 -18.08
N TYR A 21 -6.36 20.43 -18.11
CA TYR A 21 -7.48 20.62 -19.00
C TYR A 21 -8.74 21.13 -18.28
N GLY A 22 -9.75 21.48 -19.01
CA GLY A 22 -11.04 21.99 -18.54
C GLY A 22 -11.59 23.08 -19.44
N LEU A 23 -12.85 23.42 -19.30
CA LEU A 23 -13.50 24.43 -20.13
C LEU A 23 -12.82 25.80 -20.03
N PRO A 24 -12.95 26.65 -21.06
CA PRO A 24 -12.52 28.04 -20.96
C PRO A 24 -13.22 28.76 -19.81
N GLY A 25 -12.43 29.30 -18.88
CA GLY A 25 -12.94 29.92 -17.65
C GLY A 25 -12.81 29.05 -16.39
N SER A 26 -12.41 27.78 -16.49
CA SER A 26 -12.27 26.89 -15.33
C SER A 26 -11.08 27.16 -14.40
N GLY A 27 -10.30 28.21 -14.67
CA GLY A 27 -9.19 28.60 -13.78
C GLY A 27 -7.86 27.90 -14.05
N LYS A 28 -7.65 27.20 -15.17
CA LYS A 28 -6.38 26.51 -15.52
C LYS A 28 -5.12 27.35 -15.29
N SER A 29 -5.08 28.56 -15.85
CA SER A 29 -3.94 29.46 -15.70
C SER A 29 -3.74 29.94 -14.26
N TYR A 30 -4.80 30.02 -13.46
CA TYR A 30 -4.71 30.31 -12.03
C TYR A 30 -4.07 29.14 -11.29
N VAL A 31 -4.55 27.91 -11.53
CA VAL A 31 -3.99 26.68 -10.96
C VAL A 31 -2.51 26.55 -11.34
N LEU A 32 -2.16 26.74 -12.63
CA LEU A 32 -0.76 26.66 -13.09
C LEU A 32 0.14 27.63 -12.32
N ARG A 33 -0.29 28.87 -12.13
CA ARG A 33 0.47 29.87 -11.35
C ARG A 33 0.58 29.49 -9.88
N HIS A 34 -0.48 28.97 -9.28
CA HIS A 34 -0.47 28.50 -7.90
C HIS A 34 0.54 27.36 -7.71
N LEU A 35 0.54 26.37 -8.61
CA LEU A 35 1.49 25.27 -8.62
C LEU A 35 2.93 25.76 -8.79
N LYS A 36 3.16 26.71 -9.70
CA LYS A 36 4.47 27.33 -9.91
C LYS A 36 4.97 28.04 -8.64
N THR A 37 4.08 28.70 -7.90
CA THR A 37 4.42 29.34 -6.63
C THR A 37 4.73 28.33 -5.55
N TYR A 38 3.96 27.26 -5.47
CA TYR A 38 4.09 26.24 -4.44
C TYR A 38 5.35 25.37 -4.60
N PHE A 39 5.58 24.84 -5.81
CA PHE A 39 6.75 23.99 -6.08
C PHE A 39 8.02 24.78 -6.39
N GLY A 40 7.91 26.06 -6.71
CA GLY A 40 9.04 26.93 -7.09
C GLY A 40 9.48 26.76 -8.54
N VAL A 41 10.40 27.65 -8.95
CA VAL A 41 11.02 27.64 -10.29
C VAL A 41 12.36 26.90 -10.20
N GLY A 42 12.62 25.99 -11.14
CA GLY A 42 13.89 25.25 -11.20
C GLY A 42 13.89 23.86 -10.53
N ASN A 43 12.76 23.43 -9.96
CA ASN A 43 12.55 22.09 -9.43
C ASN A 43 12.29 21.06 -10.55
N ARG A 44 11.79 19.86 -10.16
CA ARG A 44 11.43 18.77 -11.08
C ARG A 44 10.32 19.12 -12.08
N PHE A 45 9.58 20.23 -11.87
CA PHE A 45 8.46 20.64 -12.70
C PHE A 45 8.82 21.80 -13.62
N GLN A 46 8.27 21.77 -14.84
CA GLN A 46 8.31 22.84 -15.81
C GLN A 46 6.88 23.19 -16.23
N TYR A 47 6.57 24.49 -16.34
CA TYR A 47 5.21 25.01 -16.46
C TYR A 47 5.02 25.71 -17.79
N TYR A 48 4.01 25.27 -18.54
CA TYR A 48 3.72 25.78 -19.87
C TYR A 48 2.26 26.26 -19.96
N GLU A 49 2.08 27.51 -20.28
CA GLU A 49 0.79 28.02 -20.75
C GLU A 49 0.68 27.68 -22.24
N GLY A 50 -0.22 26.79 -22.64
CA GLY A 50 -0.26 26.29 -24.03
C GLY A 50 -0.43 27.38 -25.08
N SER A 51 -1.18 28.45 -24.77
CA SER A 51 -1.31 29.63 -25.66
C SER A 51 0.00 30.41 -25.82
N GLU A 52 0.81 30.49 -24.76
CA GLU A 52 2.14 31.16 -24.84
C GLU A 52 3.11 30.31 -25.65
N VAL A 53 3.12 28.98 -25.47
CA VAL A 53 3.97 28.08 -26.26
C VAL A 53 3.66 28.24 -27.76
N ILE A 54 2.37 28.20 -28.13
CA ILE A 54 1.94 28.42 -29.53
C ILE A 54 2.39 29.81 -30.02
N GLY A 55 2.19 30.84 -29.21
CA GLY A 55 2.60 32.20 -29.56
C GLY A 55 4.10 32.35 -29.79
N ASN A 56 4.93 31.60 -29.07
CA ASN A 56 6.39 31.66 -29.20
C ASN A 56 6.94 30.94 -30.44
N ILE A 57 6.24 29.89 -30.91
CA ILE A 57 6.69 29.10 -32.06
C ILE A 57 6.11 29.56 -33.41
N VAL A 58 5.06 30.38 -33.39
CA VAL A 58 4.41 30.90 -34.60
C VAL A 58 4.92 32.32 -34.89
N ASP A 59 5.46 32.52 -36.07
CA ASP A 59 5.87 33.84 -36.52
C ASP A 59 4.69 34.83 -36.53
N GLY A 60 4.82 35.93 -35.82
CA GLY A 60 3.75 36.91 -35.60
C GLY A 60 2.84 36.57 -34.40
N GLY A 61 3.20 35.54 -33.60
CA GLY A 61 2.60 35.27 -32.30
C GLY A 61 1.21 34.68 -32.37
N LEU A 62 0.51 34.72 -31.22
CA LEU A 62 -0.81 34.13 -31.05
C LEU A 62 -1.88 34.74 -31.97
N GLU A 63 -1.76 36.02 -32.31
CA GLU A 63 -2.70 36.69 -33.22
C GLU A 63 -2.53 36.21 -34.67
N ALA A 64 -1.31 35.92 -35.09
CA ALA A 64 -1.07 35.28 -36.39
C ALA A 64 -1.64 33.84 -36.40
N PHE A 65 -1.41 33.07 -35.34
CA PHE A 65 -2.00 31.72 -35.18
C PHE A 65 -3.53 31.75 -35.32
N LYS A 66 -4.23 32.68 -34.71
CA LYS A 66 -5.70 32.76 -34.76
C LYS A 66 -6.22 32.92 -36.20
N ARG A 67 -5.44 33.53 -37.10
CA ARG A 67 -5.81 33.78 -38.51
C ARG A 67 -5.54 32.59 -39.44
N LEU A 68 -4.81 31.57 -38.98
CA LEU A 68 -4.51 30.39 -39.77
C LEU A 68 -5.79 29.57 -40.06
N ASP A 69 -5.76 28.81 -41.14
CA ASP A 69 -6.77 27.75 -41.38
C ASP A 69 -6.65 26.63 -40.36
N ASN A 70 -7.65 25.73 -40.34
CA ASN A 70 -7.72 24.68 -39.32
C ASN A 70 -6.55 23.70 -39.41
N ASP A 71 -6.11 23.33 -40.62
CA ASP A 71 -5.00 22.40 -40.81
C ASP A 71 -3.68 23.01 -40.36
N ALA A 72 -3.45 24.25 -40.68
CA ALA A 72 -2.29 24.99 -40.20
C ALA A 72 -2.30 25.17 -38.69
N LYS A 73 -3.46 25.45 -38.07
CA LYS A 73 -3.63 25.48 -36.60
C LYS A 73 -3.30 24.12 -35.97
N THR A 74 -3.76 23.03 -36.56
CA THR A 74 -3.47 21.67 -36.07
C THR A 74 -1.97 21.40 -36.10
N ARG A 75 -1.28 21.68 -37.22
CA ARG A 75 0.18 21.53 -37.33
C ARG A 75 0.94 22.34 -36.28
N GLN A 76 0.50 23.56 -36.01
CA GLN A 76 1.19 24.42 -35.00
C GLN A 76 0.94 23.92 -33.57
N ARG A 77 -0.25 23.36 -33.25
CA ARG A 77 -0.51 22.71 -31.96
C ARG A 77 0.37 21.47 -31.78
N GLU A 78 0.49 20.64 -32.81
CA GLU A 78 1.38 19.46 -32.77
C GLU A 78 2.83 19.84 -32.55
N ARG A 79 3.32 20.90 -33.24
CA ARG A 79 4.66 21.44 -33.01
C ARG A 79 4.83 21.95 -31.57
N ALA A 80 3.82 22.61 -31.02
CA ALA A 80 3.88 23.17 -29.67
C ALA A 80 3.99 22.07 -28.62
N ILE A 81 3.18 21.01 -28.71
CA ILE A 81 3.26 19.93 -27.72
C ILE A 81 4.51 19.06 -27.90
N GLN A 82 5.00 18.91 -29.13
CA GLN A 82 6.28 18.24 -29.38
C GLN A 82 7.44 19.02 -28.81
N PHE A 83 7.49 20.37 -28.96
CA PHE A 83 8.47 21.22 -28.33
C PHE A 83 8.52 21.01 -26.81
N VAL A 84 7.36 20.96 -26.15
CA VAL A 84 7.30 20.68 -24.72
C VAL A 84 7.87 19.29 -24.39
N ALA A 85 7.56 18.28 -25.21
CA ALA A 85 8.07 16.93 -25.02
C ALA A 85 9.59 16.86 -25.12
N ASP A 86 10.15 17.53 -26.12
CA ASP A 86 11.60 17.58 -26.37
C ASP A 86 12.30 18.30 -25.22
N GLU A 87 11.81 19.46 -24.79
CA GLU A 87 12.38 20.22 -23.67
C GLU A 87 12.32 19.42 -22.34
N CYS A 88 11.21 18.71 -22.08
CA CYS A 88 11.10 17.86 -20.91
C CYS A 88 12.01 16.64 -20.98
N THR A 89 12.25 16.11 -22.17
CA THR A 89 13.22 15.02 -22.39
C THR A 89 14.64 15.48 -22.10
N ASP A 90 15.02 16.63 -22.64
CA ASP A 90 16.37 17.19 -22.49
C ASP A 90 16.68 17.59 -21.05
N THR A 91 15.67 18.11 -20.33
CA THR A 91 15.84 18.58 -18.95
C THR A 91 15.57 17.51 -17.90
N GLY A 92 14.95 16.40 -18.26
CA GLY A 92 14.49 15.36 -17.33
C GLY A 92 13.39 15.84 -16.37
N ARG A 93 12.68 16.94 -16.71
CA ARG A 93 11.63 17.53 -15.88
C ARG A 93 10.25 17.05 -16.29
N ILE A 94 9.32 17.14 -15.35
CA ILE A 94 7.90 16.88 -15.57
C ILE A 94 7.25 18.16 -16.12
N GLY A 95 6.68 18.08 -17.33
CA GLY A 95 5.95 19.19 -17.93
C GLY A 95 4.52 19.28 -17.41
N ILE A 96 4.09 20.48 -16.98
CA ILE A 96 2.68 20.77 -16.68
C ILE A 96 2.19 21.79 -17.72
N VAL A 97 1.22 21.37 -18.54
CA VAL A 97 0.79 22.12 -19.72
C VAL A 97 -0.68 22.45 -19.64
N THR A 98 -1.07 23.72 -19.70
CA THR A 98 -2.48 24.08 -19.87
C THR A 98 -2.95 23.85 -21.29
N GLY A 99 -4.12 23.24 -21.47
CA GLY A 99 -4.69 22.93 -22.77
C GLY A 99 -6.21 23.07 -22.84
N HIS A 100 -6.72 22.94 -24.05
CA HIS A 100 -8.14 22.81 -24.34
C HIS A 100 -8.35 21.56 -25.20
N TYR A 101 -9.41 20.81 -24.90
CA TYR A 101 -9.83 19.69 -25.74
C TYR A 101 -10.64 20.17 -26.93
N SER A 102 -11.60 21.09 -26.70
CA SER A 102 -12.47 21.63 -27.73
C SER A 102 -12.86 23.09 -27.44
N PHE A 103 -13.45 23.74 -28.42
CA PHE A 103 -14.13 25.03 -28.26
C PHE A 103 -15.59 24.90 -28.67
N TRP A 104 -16.47 25.65 -27.98
CA TRP A 104 -17.89 25.68 -28.30
C TRP A 104 -18.14 26.27 -29.68
N ASN A 105 -19.04 25.65 -30.41
CA ASN A 105 -19.54 26.11 -31.70
C ASN A 105 -21.07 26.03 -31.70
N ASP A 106 -21.77 27.12 -32.06
CA ASP A 106 -23.23 27.14 -32.11
C ASP A 106 -23.83 26.32 -33.26
N LYS A 107 -22.98 25.79 -34.16
CA LYS A 107 -23.39 24.91 -35.26
C LYS A 107 -23.08 23.45 -34.93
N PRO A 108 -23.92 22.49 -35.34
CA PRO A 108 -23.57 21.08 -35.20
C PRO A 108 -22.31 20.68 -36.03
N PRO A 109 -21.35 19.94 -35.45
CA PRO A 109 -21.27 19.51 -34.04
C PRO A 109 -21.07 20.71 -33.09
N SER A 110 -21.68 20.65 -31.89
CA SER A 110 -21.73 21.77 -30.93
C SER A 110 -20.36 22.23 -30.39
N HIS A 111 -19.26 21.62 -30.82
CA HIS A 111 -17.90 21.99 -30.42
C HIS A 111 -16.86 21.52 -31.44
N ASP A 112 -15.83 22.34 -31.61
CA ASP A 112 -14.69 22.07 -32.48
C ASP A 112 -13.58 21.43 -31.66
N VAL A 113 -13.24 20.17 -31.92
CA VAL A 113 -12.15 19.46 -31.26
C VAL A 113 -10.82 20.02 -31.74
N VAL A 114 -9.96 20.37 -30.80
CA VAL A 114 -8.62 20.92 -31.08
C VAL A 114 -7.50 20.03 -30.56
N TRP A 115 -7.84 18.91 -29.94
CA TRP A 115 -6.95 17.83 -29.56
C TRP A 115 -6.37 17.16 -30.82
N THR A 116 -5.06 16.87 -30.79
CA THR A 116 -4.33 16.34 -31.95
C THR A 116 -3.80 14.93 -31.69
N GLU A 117 -3.29 14.28 -32.74
CA GLU A 117 -2.60 13.00 -32.57
C GLU A 117 -1.30 13.13 -31.77
N ALA A 118 -0.62 14.27 -31.86
CA ALA A 118 0.57 14.54 -31.05
C ALA A 118 0.23 14.57 -29.54
N ASP A 119 -0.91 15.14 -29.16
CA ASP A 119 -1.37 15.13 -27.77
C ASP A 119 -1.51 13.70 -27.25
N MET A 120 -2.08 12.77 -28.05
CA MET A 120 -2.21 11.36 -27.67
C MET A 120 -0.85 10.67 -27.47
N ARG A 121 0.16 11.06 -28.23
CA ARG A 121 1.52 10.50 -28.11
C ARG A 121 2.31 11.07 -26.95
N VAL A 122 2.11 12.36 -26.62
CA VAL A 122 2.93 13.10 -25.69
C VAL A 122 2.44 13.01 -24.25
N TYR A 123 1.16 13.27 -24.00
CA TYR A 123 0.66 13.26 -22.64
C TYR A 123 0.75 11.88 -21.97
N THR A 124 1.09 11.90 -20.68
CA THR A 124 1.06 10.73 -19.79
C THR A 124 -0.11 10.82 -18.80
N HIS A 125 -0.47 12.05 -18.41
CA HIS A 125 -1.54 12.33 -17.45
C HIS A 125 -2.37 13.49 -17.93
N ILE A 126 -3.68 13.44 -17.69
CA ILE A 126 -4.61 14.56 -17.91
C ILE A 126 -5.34 14.85 -16.60
N LEU A 127 -5.07 16.02 -16.03
CA LEU A 127 -5.82 16.59 -14.90
C LEU A 127 -6.93 17.48 -15.49
N TYR A 128 -8.17 17.10 -15.33
CA TYR A 128 -9.30 17.86 -15.85
C TYR A 128 -10.00 18.65 -14.74
N LEU A 129 -9.98 19.97 -14.82
CA LEU A 129 -10.68 20.83 -13.86
C LEU A 129 -12.18 20.78 -14.12
N ASP A 130 -12.84 19.89 -13.39
CA ASP A 130 -14.28 19.61 -13.49
C ASP A 130 -15.06 20.55 -12.58
N MET A 131 -15.39 21.72 -13.12
CA MET A 131 -16.12 22.77 -12.41
C MET A 131 -17.64 22.65 -12.69
N PRO A 132 -18.50 22.78 -11.68
CA PRO A 132 -19.95 22.84 -11.89
C PRO A 132 -20.34 23.93 -12.90
N ALA A 133 -21.29 23.61 -13.78
CA ALA A 133 -21.70 24.50 -14.86
C ALA A 133 -22.15 25.90 -14.37
N ILE A 134 -22.84 25.95 -13.22
CA ILE A 134 -23.29 27.20 -12.60
C ILE A 134 -22.07 28.02 -12.13
N SER A 135 -21.13 27.40 -11.40
CA SER A 135 -19.92 28.06 -10.91
C SER A 135 -19.05 28.56 -12.09
N LEU A 136 -18.97 27.76 -13.15
CA LEU A 136 -18.26 28.15 -14.37
C LEU A 136 -18.96 29.30 -15.08
N TRP A 137 -20.29 29.29 -15.13
CA TRP A 137 -21.08 30.38 -15.69
C TRP A 137 -20.86 31.68 -14.92
N ASP A 138 -20.92 31.65 -13.59
CA ASP A 138 -20.62 32.80 -12.72
C ASP A 138 -19.22 33.35 -13.00
N GLN A 139 -18.19 32.49 -12.98
CA GLN A 139 -16.81 32.90 -13.25
C GLN A 139 -16.64 33.51 -14.64
N ARG A 140 -17.32 33.00 -15.65
CA ARG A 140 -17.27 33.53 -17.01
C ARG A 140 -17.96 34.89 -17.13
N THR A 141 -19.08 35.07 -16.44
CA THR A 141 -19.88 36.30 -16.44
C THR A 141 -19.14 37.45 -15.77
N TYR A 142 -18.41 37.16 -14.68
CA TYR A 142 -17.68 38.17 -13.92
C TYR A 142 -16.20 38.33 -14.36
N ASP A 143 -15.72 37.59 -15.39
CA ASP A 143 -14.33 37.76 -15.90
C ASP A 143 -14.25 38.86 -16.93
N GLU A 144 -14.08 40.09 -16.48
CA GLU A 144 -13.92 41.27 -17.33
C GLU A 144 -12.62 41.27 -18.20
N ARG A 145 -11.69 40.34 -17.91
CA ARG A 145 -10.37 40.30 -18.59
C ARG A 145 -10.41 39.63 -19.95
N ARG A 146 -11.45 38.86 -20.25
CA ARG A 146 -11.56 38.07 -21.49
C ARG A 146 -12.99 38.09 -22.03
N THR A 147 -13.17 38.58 -23.24
CA THR A 147 -14.44 38.45 -23.95
C THR A 147 -14.67 37.00 -24.36
N ARG A 148 -15.76 36.40 -23.89
CA ARG A 148 -16.17 35.04 -24.22
C ARG A 148 -17.61 35.01 -24.70
N PRO A 149 -18.00 34.02 -25.55
CA PRO A 149 -19.41 33.83 -25.89
C PRO A 149 -20.26 33.62 -24.61
N GLU A 150 -21.40 34.25 -24.55
CA GLU A 150 -22.37 34.00 -23.50
C GLU A 150 -23.01 32.63 -23.75
N LEU A 151 -22.84 31.73 -22.80
CA LEU A 151 -23.42 30.39 -22.83
C LEU A 151 -24.25 30.17 -21.58
N GLN A 152 -25.42 29.59 -21.76
CA GLN A 152 -26.25 29.18 -20.64
C GLN A 152 -25.62 28.00 -19.88
N PRO A 153 -25.89 27.82 -18.59
CA PRO A 153 -25.37 26.70 -17.79
C PRO A 153 -25.59 25.33 -18.43
N ASN A 154 -26.72 25.09 -19.09
CA ASN A 154 -27.03 23.83 -19.79
C ASN A 154 -26.01 23.54 -20.93
N HIS A 155 -25.64 24.57 -21.72
CA HIS A 155 -24.64 24.39 -22.78
C HIS A 155 -23.25 24.12 -22.20
N LEU A 156 -22.90 24.77 -21.09
CA LEU A 156 -21.65 24.50 -20.37
C LEU A 156 -21.61 23.08 -19.80
N ALA A 157 -22.74 22.60 -19.27
CA ALA A 157 -22.86 21.23 -18.79
C ALA A 157 -22.68 20.19 -19.91
N GLN A 158 -23.37 20.39 -21.05
CA GLN A 158 -23.24 19.51 -22.23
C GLN A 158 -21.81 19.49 -22.77
N TRP A 159 -21.20 20.64 -22.94
CA TRP A 159 -19.83 20.76 -23.40
C TRP A 159 -18.84 20.04 -22.49
N ARG A 160 -18.93 20.30 -21.17
CA ARG A 160 -18.09 19.66 -20.16
C ARG A 160 -18.24 18.13 -20.18
N ASN A 161 -19.49 17.63 -20.21
CA ASN A 161 -19.79 16.20 -20.25
C ASN A 161 -19.20 15.55 -21.50
N SER A 162 -19.30 16.20 -22.65
CA SER A 162 -18.72 15.74 -23.89
C SER A 162 -17.18 15.66 -23.81
N GLU A 163 -16.51 16.71 -23.28
CA GLU A 163 -15.04 16.72 -23.12
C GLU A 163 -14.57 15.63 -22.16
N THR A 164 -15.22 15.52 -21.00
CA THR A 164 -14.86 14.55 -19.98
C THR A 164 -15.00 13.11 -20.50
N ALA A 165 -16.10 12.80 -21.20
CA ALA A 165 -16.32 11.49 -21.80
C ALA A 165 -15.27 11.17 -22.88
N ALA A 166 -14.99 12.14 -23.75
CA ALA A 166 -14.01 11.98 -24.82
C ALA A 166 -12.58 11.80 -24.28
N LEU A 167 -12.14 12.65 -23.37
CA LEU A 167 -10.81 12.56 -22.75
C LEU A 167 -10.64 11.28 -21.94
N SER A 168 -11.66 10.85 -21.19
CA SER A 168 -11.64 9.57 -20.48
C SER A 168 -11.43 8.40 -21.44
N ARG A 169 -12.18 8.38 -22.56
CA ARG A 169 -12.05 7.35 -23.59
C ARG A 169 -10.68 7.37 -24.27
N LEU A 170 -10.20 8.54 -24.68
CA LEU A 170 -8.91 8.69 -25.34
C LEU A 170 -7.76 8.29 -24.43
N SER A 171 -7.82 8.70 -23.16
CA SER A 171 -6.79 8.35 -22.17
C SER A 171 -6.70 6.85 -21.97
N ARG A 172 -7.84 6.16 -21.87
CA ARG A 172 -7.89 4.70 -21.77
C ARG A 172 -7.28 4.00 -22.98
N LEU A 173 -7.60 4.46 -24.20
CA LEU A 173 -7.11 3.86 -25.43
C LEU A 173 -5.60 4.03 -25.63
N ASN A 174 -5.01 5.08 -25.06
CA ASN A 174 -3.61 5.45 -25.25
C ASN A 174 -2.74 5.26 -23.99
N GLY A 175 -3.26 4.59 -22.95
CA GLY A 175 -2.51 4.34 -21.71
C GLY A 175 -2.18 5.58 -20.91
N MET A 176 -2.94 6.67 -21.08
CA MET A 176 -2.81 7.90 -20.27
C MET A 176 -3.66 7.79 -19.02
N GLN A 177 -3.21 8.44 -17.93
CA GLN A 177 -4.03 8.57 -16.72
C GLN A 177 -4.94 9.79 -16.83
N PHE A 178 -6.24 9.61 -16.69
CA PHE A 178 -7.24 10.67 -16.71
C PHE A 178 -7.83 10.90 -15.33
N MET A 179 -7.69 12.12 -14.79
CA MET A 179 -8.12 12.49 -13.45
C MET A 179 -8.99 13.74 -13.47
N PRO A 180 -10.32 13.61 -13.45
CA PRO A 180 -11.20 14.75 -13.24
C PRO A 180 -11.08 15.23 -11.79
N LEU A 181 -10.90 16.55 -11.62
CA LEU A 181 -10.68 17.21 -10.35
C LEU A 181 -11.85 18.12 -10.03
N TYR A 182 -12.57 17.83 -8.96
CA TYR A 182 -13.66 18.67 -8.48
C TYR A 182 -13.09 19.77 -7.60
N LEU A 183 -13.00 20.99 -8.12
CA LEU A 183 -12.49 22.13 -7.38
C LEU A 183 -13.59 22.79 -6.56
N ARG A 184 -13.79 22.32 -5.33
CA ARG A 184 -14.62 22.97 -4.31
C ARG A 184 -13.82 23.07 -3.01
N GLY A 185 -13.79 24.27 -2.43
CA GLY A 185 -13.17 24.51 -1.14
C GLY A 185 -11.64 24.67 -1.16
N PRO A 186 -11.05 25.01 -0.02
CA PRO A 186 -9.65 25.38 0.10
C PRO A 186 -8.68 24.20 -0.13
N HIS A 187 -9.10 22.97 0.17
CA HIS A 187 -8.26 21.76 0.06
C HIS A 187 -8.14 21.19 -1.37
N SER A 188 -8.87 21.75 -2.33
CA SER A 188 -8.81 21.27 -3.73
C SER A 188 -7.42 21.43 -4.35
N TYR A 189 -6.70 22.48 -4.00
CA TYR A 189 -5.34 22.74 -4.50
C TYR A 189 -4.32 21.80 -3.84
N ASP A 190 -4.51 21.48 -2.56
CA ASP A 190 -3.65 20.54 -1.83
C ASP A 190 -3.74 19.15 -2.46
N GLY A 191 -4.93 18.75 -2.91
CA GLY A 191 -5.15 17.52 -3.67
C GLY A 191 -4.35 17.47 -4.97
N ILE A 192 -4.35 18.57 -5.75
CA ILE A 192 -3.57 18.66 -7.00
C ILE A 192 -2.07 18.57 -6.70
N GLN A 193 -1.61 19.28 -5.68
CA GLN A 193 -0.19 19.26 -5.27
C GLN A 193 0.26 17.84 -4.89
N ARG A 194 -0.56 17.10 -4.13
CA ARG A 194 -0.29 15.70 -3.77
C ARG A 194 -0.23 14.78 -4.98
N MET A 195 -1.20 14.90 -5.89
CA MET A 195 -1.19 14.11 -7.14
C MET A 195 0.09 14.34 -7.94
N LEU A 196 0.52 15.59 -8.07
CA LEU A 196 1.75 15.93 -8.77
C LEU A 196 2.99 15.38 -8.05
N ARG A 197 3.05 15.44 -6.72
CA ARG A 197 4.14 14.81 -5.94
C ARG A 197 4.17 13.31 -6.15
N ASN A 198 3.02 12.63 -6.15
CA ASN A 198 2.95 11.20 -6.40
C ASN A 198 3.38 10.84 -7.83
N ILE A 199 3.02 11.66 -8.83
CA ILE A 199 3.52 11.51 -10.20
C ILE A 199 5.06 11.70 -10.25
N GLU A 200 5.59 12.68 -9.53
CA GLU A 200 7.04 12.95 -9.44
C GLU A 200 7.79 11.77 -8.81
N THR A 201 7.28 11.24 -7.72
CA THR A 201 7.94 10.22 -6.90
C THR A 201 7.54 8.78 -7.29
N GLN A 202 6.70 8.61 -8.32
CA GLN A 202 6.18 7.30 -8.74
C GLN A 202 5.55 6.55 -7.56
N ASP A 203 4.65 7.21 -6.84
CA ASP A 203 3.91 6.71 -5.68
C ASP A 203 4.72 6.50 -4.38
N GLU A 204 6.05 6.65 -4.40
CA GLU A 204 6.90 6.47 -3.22
C GLU A 204 6.56 7.43 -2.08
N GLU A 205 6.14 8.66 -2.39
CA GLU A 205 5.72 9.62 -1.36
C GLU A 205 4.48 9.15 -0.60
N ASN A 206 3.49 8.60 -1.30
CA ASN A 206 2.32 8.00 -0.67
C ASN A 206 2.72 6.84 0.25
N LEU A 207 3.60 5.96 -0.22
CA LEU A 207 4.08 4.83 0.59
C LEU A 207 4.93 5.30 1.78
N ARG A 208 5.70 6.37 1.63
CA ARG A 208 6.45 7.00 2.73
C ARG A 208 5.51 7.53 3.82
N LEU A 209 4.44 8.23 3.42
CA LEU A 209 3.42 8.74 4.34
C LEU A 209 2.71 7.62 5.08
N VAL A 210 2.34 6.53 4.39
CA VAL A 210 1.74 5.33 5.00
C VAL A 210 2.67 4.70 6.03
N ARG A 211 3.99 4.57 5.75
CA ARG A 211 4.98 4.08 6.72
C ARG A 211 5.06 5.01 7.95
N SER A 212 5.14 6.31 7.71
CA SER A 212 5.20 7.31 8.79
C SER A 212 3.96 7.27 9.68
N GLU A 213 2.77 7.12 9.09
CA GLU A 213 1.52 6.98 9.84
C GLU A 213 1.47 5.67 10.63
N THR A 214 1.96 4.57 10.04
CA THR A 214 2.10 3.29 10.74
C THR A 214 2.96 3.44 11.98
N ASP A 215 4.09 4.14 11.87
CA ASP A 215 4.99 4.42 13.00
C ASP A 215 4.33 5.30 14.05
N ARG A 216 3.65 6.35 13.61
CA ARG A 216 2.94 7.26 14.52
C ARG A 216 1.85 6.55 15.33
N LEU A 217 1.10 5.66 14.71
CA LEU A 217 -0.03 4.98 15.35
C LEU A 217 0.41 3.83 16.26
N LEU A 218 1.42 3.07 15.87
CA LEU A 218 1.80 1.84 16.54
C LEU A 218 3.02 1.96 17.45
N PHE A 219 3.94 2.89 17.18
CA PHE A 219 5.21 2.99 17.91
C PHE A 219 5.39 4.31 18.69
N SER A 220 4.47 5.29 18.55
CA SER A 220 4.53 6.53 19.30
C SER A 220 3.74 6.40 20.60
N GLY A 221 4.43 6.38 21.74
CA GLY A 221 3.82 6.36 23.07
C GLY A 221 4.53 5.43 24.06
N PRO A 222 4.32 5.62 25.36
CA PRO A 222 4.96 4.82 26.40
C PRO A 222 4.52 3.34 26.33
N GLY A 223 5.50 2.43 26.39
CA GLY A 223 5.27 0.98 26.43
C GLY A 223 5.01 0.30 25.07
N ARG A 224 5.13 1.03 23.96
CA ARG A 224 4.97 0.47 22.61
C ARG A 224 6.24 -0.17 22.04
N ASP A 225 7.35 -0.06 22.75
CA ASP A 225 8.59 -0.81 22.44
C ASP A 225 8.47 -2.32 22.65
N LEU A 226 7.33 -2.78 23.19
CA LEU A 226 7.05 -4.19 23.47
C LEU A 226 6.21 -4.88 22.38
N LEU A 227 5.85 -4.16 21.29
CA LEU A 227 5.08 -4.73 20.19
C LEU A 227 5.91 -5.78 19.45
N ASP A 228 5.46 -7.02 19.51
CA ASP A 228 6.06 -8.16 18.80
C ASP A 228 5.16 -8.76 17.74
N THR A 229 3.85 -8.55 17.88
CA THR A 229 2.83 -9.05 16.96
C THR A 229 1.84 -7.95 16.61
N VAL A 230 1.49 -7.82 15.33
CA VAL A 230 0.43 -6.91 14.87
C VAL A 230 -0.57 -7.68 14.00
N LEU A 231 -1.84 -7.53 14.34
CA LEU A 231 -2.95 -7.96 13.50
C LEU A 231 -3.28 -6.82 12.54
N VAL A 232 -3.05 -7.04 11.25
CA VAL A 232 -3.42 -6.11 10.18
C VAL A 232 -4.71 -6.60 9.54
N LEU A 233 -5.78 -5.86 9.77
CA LEU A 233 -7.14 -6.23 9.39
C LEU A 233 -7.59 -5.37 8.21
N ASP A 234 -8.07 -5.98 7.14
CA ASP A 234 -8.94 -5.25 6.23
C ASP A 234 -10.27 -4.94 6.92
N ALA A 235 -11.06 -4.05 6.37
CA ALA A 235 -12.26 -3.53 7.02
C ALA A 235 -13.55 -4.05 6.38
N ASP A 236 -13.90 -3.54 5.21
CA ASP A 236 -15.12 -3.86 4.50
C ASP A 236 -15.18 -5.35 4.13
N ARG A 237 -16.29 -6.03 4.42
CA ARG A 237 -16.48 -7.48 4.20
C ARG A 237 -15.50 -8.40 4.96
N THR A 238 -14.58 -7.80 5.71
CA THR A 238 -13.66 -8.50 6.60
C THR A 238 -14.15 -8.42 8.04
N LEU A 239 -14.30 -7.22 8.60
CA LEU A 239 -14.79 -7.02 9.98
C LEU A 239 -16.32 -7.05 10.08
N CYS A 240 -17.02 -6.85 8.99
CA CYS A 240 -18.48 -6.85 8.86
C CYS A 240 -18.90 -7.39 7.50
N ALA A 241 -20.19 -7.68 7.32
CA ALA A 241 -20.74 -8.10 6.02
C ALA A 241 -20.85 -6.95 5.01
N ALA A 242 -20.81 -5.71 5.49
CA ALA A 242 -21.08 -4.52 4.70
C ALA A 242 -19.88 -4.10 3.83
N ASP A 243 -20.20 -3.40 2.74
CA ASP A 243 -19.31 -2.59 1.93
C ASP A 243 -19.67 -1.12 2.23
N THR A 244 -18.93 -0.51 3.16
CA THR A 244 -19.27 0.83 3.67
C THR A 244 -19.16 1.91 2.59
N GLY A 245 -18.27 1.73 1.60
CA GLY A 245 -18.18 2.62 0.46
C GLY A 245 -19.43 2.58 -0.41
N SER A 246 -19.97 1.41 -0.71
CA SER A 246 -21.24 1.29 -1.44
C SER A 246 -22.42 1.88 -0.64
N MET A 247 -22.49 1.58 0.65
CA MET A 247 -23.52 2.11 1.55
C MET A 247 -23.49 3.63 1.64
N PHE A 248 -22.31 4.24 1.64
CA PHE A 248 -22.16 5.70 1.65
C PHE A 248 -22.90 6.34 0.47
N TRP A 249 -22.69 5.83 -0.74
CA TRP A 249 -23.33 6.37 -1.94
C TRP A 249 -24.84 6.11 -1.98
N GLU A 250 -25.30 4.96 -1.49
CA GLU A 250 -26.72 4.65 -1.36
C GLU A 250 -27.41 5.60 -0.36
N ARG A 251 -26.78 5.86 0.78
CA ARG A 251 -27.30 6.80 1.79
C ARG A 251 -27.28 8.23 1.30
N LEU A 252 -26.21 8.66 0.64
CA LEU A 252 -26.12 9.98 0.05
C LEU A 252 -27.29 10.25 -0.91
N LYS A 253 -27.63 9.29 -1.77
CA LYS A 253 -28.79 9.39 -2.66
C LYS A 253 -30.08 9.58 -1.86
N ALA A 254 -30.31 8.77 -0.84
CA ALA A 254 -31.50 8.85 0.00
C ALA A 254 -31.60 10.18 0.80
N THR A 255 -30.48 10.67 1.34
CA THR A 255 -30.40 11.93 2.08
C THR A 255 -30.66 13.13 1.18
N SER A 256 -30.12 13.11 -0.03
CA SER A 256 -30.36 14.17 -1.01
C SER A 256 -31.82 14.21 -1.48
N GLN A 257 -32.45 13.04 -1.68
CA GLN A 257 -33.88 12.95 -2.00
C GLN A 257 -34.78 13.48 -0.86
N ARG A 258 -34.40 13.24 0.40
CA ARG A 258 -35.09 13.78 1.58
C ARG A 258 -34.99 15.31 1.70
N ARG A 259 -33.81 15.88 1.42
CA ARG A 259 -33.57 17.33 1.50
C ARG A 259 -34.24 18.12 0.38
N TYR A 260 -34.42 17.51 -0.77
CA TYR A 260 -34.97 18.16 -1.97
C TYR A 260 -36.03 17.27 -2.65
N PRO A 261 -37.20 17.04 -1.99
CA PRO A 261 -38.22 16.11 -2.48
C PRO A 261 -38.80 16.50 -3.84
N ASP A 262 -38.86 17.80 -4.14
CA ASP A 262 -39.39 18.33 -5.40
C ASP A 262 -38.35 18.42 -6.53
N ARG A 263 -37.11 18.19 -6.22
CA ARG A 263 -36.07 17.97 -7.23
C ARG A 263 -36.11 16.48 -7.55
N VAL A 264 -36.54 16.15 -8.77
CA VAL A 264 -36.13 14.90 -9.35
C VAL A 264 -34.62 14.83 -9.04
N TRP A 265 -34.18 13.79 -8.37
CA TRP A 265 -32.75 13.49 -8.25
C TRP A 265 -32.32 13.28 -9.69
N ASP A 266 -32.17 14.40 -10.38
CA ASP A 266 -31.57 14.45 -11.69
C ASP A 266 -30.14 14.09 -11.49
N GLY A 267 -29.81 12.89 -10.98
CA GLY A 267 -28.42 12.51 -10.82
C GLY A 267 -27.47 13.69 -10.84
N PRO A 268 -26.27 13.59 -10.97
CA PRO A 268 -25.36 14.73 -11.01
C PRO A 268 -25.49 15.64 -12.24
N GLU A 269 -26.65 15.81 -12.84
CA GLU A 269 -26.81 16.85 -13.87
C GLU A 269 -26.50 18.26 -13.32
N ASN A 270 -26.78 18.52 -12.06
CA ASN A 270 -26.19 19.62 -11.32
C ASN A 270 -24.73 19.37 -10.91
N PHE A 271 -24.27 18.13 -10.99
CA PHE A 271 -22.94 17.72 -10.61
C PHE A 271 -22.04 17.49 -11.83
N GLY A 272 -22.54 17.66 -13.03
CA GLY A 272 -21.72 17.73 -14.22
C GLY A 272 -21.22 16.45 -14.83
N ASN A 273 -21.56 15.31 -14.30
CA ASN A 273 -21.08 14.03 -14.77
C ASN A 273 -22.20 13.01 -14.88
N HIS A 274 -22.98 13.08 -15.93
CA HIS A 274 -24.02 12.12 -16.28
C HIS A 274 -23.55 10.66 -16.27
N TRP A 275 -22.28 10.43 -16.52
CA TRP A 275 -21.67 9.09 -16.59
C TRP A 275 -21.31 8.47 -15.22
N LEU A 276 -21.30 9.25 -14.13
CA LEU A 276 -21.01 8.73 -12.79
C LEU A 276 -22.23 8.09 -12.11
N TRP A 277 -23.44 8.37 -12.59
CA TRP A 277 -24.67 8.10 -11.87
C TRP A 277 -25.74 7.44 -12.76
N ASP A 278 -25.32 6.52 -13.59
CA ASP A 278 -26.28 5.57 -14.14
C ASP A 278 -27.06 4.97 -12.96
N ASP A 279 -28.35 5.07 -12.92
CA ASP A 279 -29.26 4.96 -11.75
C ASP A 279 -29.10 3.69 -10.88
N LEU A 280 -28.25 2.78 -11.25
CA LEU A 280 -28.10 1.43 -10.68
C LEU A 280 -26.72 1.11 -10.11
N ILE A 281 -25.68 1.91 -10.34
CA ILE A 281 -24.31 1.49 -10.01
C ILE A 281 -23.63 2.53 -9.10
N CYS A 282 -23.11 2.08 -7.94
CA CYS A 282 -22.23 2.85 -7.07
C CYS A 282 -21.05 3.42 -7.87
N PRO A 283 -20.73 4.73 -7.78
CA PRO A 283 -19.64 5.36 -8.53
C PRO A 283 -18.29 4.68 -8.37
N LEU A 284 -18.01 4.14 -7.20
CA LEU A 284 -16.78 3.38 -6.93
C LEU A 284 -16.73 2.07 -7.69
N LYS A 285 -17.87 1.34 -7.76
CA LYS A 285 -17.92 0.09 -8.54
C LYS A 285 -17.59 0.36 -9.99
N ARG A 286 -18.13 1.43 -10.56
CA ARG A 286 -17.80 1.82 -11.92
C ARG A 286 -16.33 2.20 -12.06
N LEU A 287 -15.82 3.05 -11.16
CA LEU A 287 -14.43 3.51 -11.16
C LEU A 287 -13.43 2.35 -11.16
N PHE A 288 -13.64 1.34 -10.32
CA PHE A 288 -12.73 0.21 -10.15
C PHE A 288 -13.03 -0.98 -11.07
N SER A 289 -14.24 -1.10 -11.64
CA SER A 289 -14.60 -2.22 -12.51
C SER A 289 -14.17 -2.03 -13.96
N GLU A 290 -14.03 -0.79 -14.43
CA GLU A 290 -13.73 -0.51 -15.85
C GLU A 290 -12.41 -1.09 -16.34
N ASN A 291 -11.44 -1.34 -15.45
CA ASN A 291 -10.14 -1.97 -15.82
C ASN A 291 -9.54 -2.86 -14.71
N ASN A 292 -10.25 -3.18 -13.62
CA ASN A 292 -9.64 -3.69 -12.37
C ASN A 292 -8.44 -2.83 -11.92
N ASP A 293 -8.54 -1.52 -12.15
CA ASP A 293 -7.44 -0.59 -11.90
C ASP A 293 -7.50 -0.08 -10.46
N TYR A 294 -6.73 -0.73 -9.59
CA TYR A 294 -6.51 -0.31 -8.21
C TYR A 294 -5.25 0.55 -8.06
N SER A 295 -4.93 1.34 -9.09
CA SER A 295 -3.81 2.28 -9.06
C SER A 295 -4.07 3.44 -8.10
N LEU A 296 -2.99 4.10 -7.65
CA LEU A 296 -3.07 5.31 -6.83
C LEU A 296 -3.92 6.40 -7.51
N ALA A 297 -3.82 6.52 -8.84
CA ALA A 297 -4.62 7.46 -9.62
C ALA A 297 -6.14 7.20 -9.49
N SER A 298 -6.56 5.93 -9.53
CA SER A 298 -7.97 5.55 -9.33
C SER A 298 -8.45 5.86 -7.92
N PHE A 299 -7.63 5.67 -6.91
CA PHE A 299 -7.96 6.07 -5.54
C PHE A 299 -8.02 7.60 -5.36
N HIS A 300 -7.16 8.38 -6.01
CA HIS A 300 -7.28 9.84 -6.01
C HIS A 300 -8.57 10.31 -6.68
N ARG A 301 -9.03 9.63 -7.73
CA ARG A 301 -10.34 9.90 -8.33
C ARG A 301 -11.48 9.62 -7.34
N ALA A 302 -11.39 8.52 -6.58
CA ALA A 302 -12.36 8.23 -5.52
C ALA A 302 -12.38 9.33 -4.44
N MET A 303 -11.21 9.80 -3.99
CA MET A 303 -11.11 10.93 -3.06
C MET A 303 -11.79 12.19 -3.62
N SER A 304 -11.54 12.53 -4.90
CA SER A 304 -12.19 13.66 -5.55
C SER A 304 -13.71 13.57 -5.55
N LEU A 305 -14.26 12.35 -5.68
CA LEU A 305 -15.72 12.14 -5.57
C LEU A 305 -16.24 12.44 -4.16
N TYR A 306 -15.51 12.03 -3.13
CA TYR A 306 -15.89 12.32 -1.74
C TYR A 306 -15.74 13.79 -1.38
N GLU A 307 -14.74 14.50 -1.91
CA GLU A 307 -14.64 15.97 -1.74
C GLU A 307 -15.82 16.71 -2.32
N TYR A 308 -16.41 16.18 -3.37
CA TYR A 308 -17.58 16.77 -4.00
C TYR A 308 -18.82 16.73 -3.10
N VAL A 309 -18.94 15.77 -2.20
CA VAL A 309 -20.12 15.60 -1.32
C VAL A 309 -20.23 16.72 -0.28
N ASP A 310 -19.08 17.35 0.10
CA ASP A 310 -18.98 18.51 1.00
C ASP A 310 -19.83 18.39 2.29
N SER A 311 -20.84 19.24 2.46
CA SER A 311 -21.62 19.39 3.72
C SER A 311 -22.44 18.16 4.14
N ALA A 312 -22.69 17.20 3.24
CA ALA A 312 -23.41 15.98 3.57
C ALA A 312 -22.49 14.82 3.96
N PHE A 313 -21.17 14.98 3.83
CA PHE A 313 -20.22 13.89 4.01
C PHE A 313 -20.27 13.28 5.42
N ASP A 314 -20.16 14.11 6.45
CA ASP A 314 -20.15 13.64 7.83
C ASP A 314 -21.50 13.02 8.24
N GLU A 315 -22.63 13.65 7.87
CA GLU A 315 -23.97 13.11 8.13
C GLU A 315 -24.14 11.72 7.50
N VAL A 316 -23.72 11.54 6.25
CA VAL A 316 -23.81 10.24 5.57
C VAL A 316 -22.87 9.22 6.21
N CYS A 317 -21.66 9.61 6.64
CA CYS A 317 -20.77 8.73 7.39
C CYS A 317 -21.39 8.25 8.69
N GLU A 318 -22.05 9.13 9.44
CA GLU A 318 -22.78 8.80 10.67
C GLU A 318 -23.95 7.85 10.41
N GLU A 319 -24.77 8.10 9.37
CA GLU A 319 -25.87 7.21 8.99
C GLU A 319 -25.37 5.81 8.61
N VAL A 320 -24.26 5.70 7.89
CA VAL A 320 -23.66 4.40 7.55
C VAL A 320 -23.11 3.71 8.79
N ALA A 321 -22.32 4.43 9.60
CA ALA A 321 -21.74 3.88 10.80
C ALA A 321 -22.79 3.38 11.80
N ALA A 322 -23.95 4.02 11.89
CA ALA A 322 -25.05 3.64 12.79
C ALA A 322 -25.66 2.26 12.50
N VAL A 323 -25.57 1.78 11.25
CA VAL A 323 -26.23 0.51 10.83
C VAL A 323 -25.25 -0.63 10.57
N VAL A 324 -23.96 -0.37 10.51
CA VAL A 324 -22.94 -1.41 10.31
C VAL A 324 -22.70 -2.15 11.62
N SER A 325 -22.76 -3.48 11.60
CA SER A 325 -22.47 -4.35 12.74
C SER A 325 -21.22 -5.18 12.46
N LEU A 326 -20.30 -5.19 13.42
CA LEU A 326 -19.10 -6.03 13.34
C LEU A 326 -19.46 -7.50 13.55
N TYR A 327 -18.70 -8.40 12.96
CA TYR A 327 -18.83 -9.83 13.23
C TYR A 327 -18.45 -10.15 14.68
N PRO A 328 -19.29 -10.94 15.39
CA PRO A 328 -19.02 -11.30 16.80
C PRO A 328 -17.67 -11.97 17.00
N GLU A 329 -17.20 -12.74 16.02
CA GLU A 329 -15.92 -13.44 16.05
C GLU A 329 -14.74 -12.46 16.13
N PHE A 330 -14.81 -11.33 15.39
CA PHE A 330 -13.80 -10.28 15.47
C PHE A 330 -13.89 -9.50 16.77
N ILE A 331 -15.09 -9.22 17.27
CA ILE A 331 -15.27 -8.58 18.58
C ILE A 331 -14.64 -9.46 19.68
N ALA A 332 -14.89 -10.79 19.64
CA ALA A 332 -14.28 -11.73 20.58
C ALA A 332 -12.76 -11.76 20.49
N LEU A 333 -12.21 -11.82 19.27
CA LEU A 333 -10.77 -11.76 19.00
C LEU A 333 -10.14 -10.48 19.58
N ILE A 334 -10.72 -9.31 19.28
CA ILE A 334 -10.22 -8.01 19.74
C ILE A 334 -10.24 -7.95 21.27
N HIS A 335 -11.34 -8.37 21.91
CA HIS A 335 -11.43 -8.40 23.37
C HIS A 335 -10.43 -9.34 24.02
N ALA A 336 -10.11 -10.47 23.38
CA ALA A 336 -9.11 -11.40 23.86
C ALA A 336 -7.70 -10.81 23.85
N VAL A 337 -7.37 -9.98 22.84
CA VAL A 337 -5.99 -9.49 22.63
C VAL A 337 -5.71 -8.09 23.18
N ARG A 338 -6.71 -7.22 23.33
CA ARG A 338 -6.54 -5.81 23.74
C ARG A 338 -5.80 -5.59 25.06
N ARG A 339 -5.80 -6.60 25.95
CA ARG A 339 -5.12 -6.54 27.25
C ARG A 339 -3.63 -6.91 27.16
N HIS A 340 -3.17 -7.40 26.02
CA HIS A 340 -1.79 -7.86 25.83
C HIS A 340 -0.94 -6.78 25.18
N ARG A 341 -0.02 -6.21 25.95
CA ARG A 341 0.85 -5.10 25.52
C ARG A 341 1.75 -5.43 24.33
N GLY A 342 2.03 -6.72 24.10
CA GLY A 342 2.83 -7.18 22.96
C GLY A 342 2.07 -7.31 21.64
N VAL A 343 0.72 -7.14 21.64
CA VAL A 343 -0.11 -7.29 20.46
C VAL A 343 -0.74 -5.96 20.09
N GLY A 344 -0.52 -5.52 18.85
CA GLY A 344 -1.18 -4.36 18.26
C GLY A 344 -2.26 -4.78 17.27
N ILE A 345 -3.28 -3.94 17.11
CA ILE A 345 -4.31 -4.13 16.09
C ILE A 345 -4.38 -2.88 15.23
N VAL A 346 -4.32 -3.07 13.92
CA VAL A 346 -4.48 -1.98 12.94
C VAL A 346 -5.43 -2.40 11.83
N ILE A 347 -6.39 -1.54 11.55
CA ILE A 347 -7.22 -1.64 10.35
C ILE A 347 -6.45 -0.94 9.22
N ALA A 348 -6.23 -1.64 8.11
CA ALA A 348 -5.67 -1.10 6.87
C ALA A 348 -6.75 -1.15 5.78
N THR A 349 -7.48 -0.05 5.59
CA THR A 349 -8.64 -0.02 4.70
C THR A 349 -8.45 0.89 3.50
N CYS A 350 -8.89 0.42 2.34
CA CYS A 350 -9.05 1.26 1.15
C CYS A 350 -10.34 2.11 1.19
N GLY A 351 -11.21 1.88 2.17
CA GLY A 351 -12.46 2.60 2.39
C GLY A 351 -12.29 3.88 3.21
N LEU A 352 -13.43 4.46 3.62
CA LEU A 352 -13.48 5.72 4.34
C LEU A 352 -13.07 5.57 5.81
N ARG A 353 -11.93 6.16 6.18
CA ARG A 353 -11.44 6.19 7.57
C ARG A 353 -12.49 6.75 8.54
N ARG A 354 -13.23 7.78 8.13
CA ARG A 354 -14.26 8.43 8.96
C ARG A 354 -15.36 7.48 9.43
N ILE A 355 -15.87 6.64 8.52
CA ILE A 355 -16.90 5.65 8.86
C ILE A 355 -16.37 4.64 9.87
N TRP A 356 -15.18 4.09 9.62
CA TRP A 356 -14.57 3.09 10.51
C TRP A 356 -14.22 3.67 11.88
N LYS A 357 -13.81 4.94 11.94
CA LYS A 357 -13.62 5.64 13.22
C LYS A 357 -14.93 5.70 14.03
N LEU A 358 -16.03 6.11 13.41
CA LEU A 358 -17.35 6.17 14.05
C LEU A 358 -17.86 4.78 14.49
N ILE A 359 -17.61 3.73 13.70
CA ILE A 359 -17.97 2.36 14.09
C ILE A 359 -17.19 1.94 15.33
N LEU A 360 -15.87 2.14 15.37
CA LEU A 360 -15.04 1.77 16.52
C LEU A 360 -15.39 2.58 17.78
N GLU A 361 -15.66 3.88 17.64
CA GLU A 361 -16.13 4.74 18.74
C GLU A 361 -17.44 4.20 19.33
N ARG A 362 -18.41 3.83 18.48
CA ARG A 362 -19.68 3.23 18.90
C ARG A 362 -19.50 1.90 19.63
N GLU A 363 -18.58 1.06 19.17
CA GLU A 363 -18.30 -0.25 19.77
C GLU A 363 -17.35 -0.14 20.99
N GLY A 364 -16.82 1.05 21.32
CA GLY A 364 -15.85 1.25 22.40
C GLY A 364 -14.50 0.56 22.17
N LEU A 365 -14.04 0.54 20.91
CA LEU A 365 -12.82 -0.14 20.44
C LEU A 365 -11.78 0.83 19.86
N ASP A 366 -12.02 2.12 19.84
CA ASP A 366 -11.19 3.16 19.23
C ASP A 366 -9.82 3.35 19.93
N ASP A 367 -9.75 3.07 21.22
CA ASP A 367 -8.47 3.06 21.96
C ASP A 367 -7.60 1.85 21.62
N ASP A 368 -8.22 0.71 21.36
CA ASP A 368 -7.55 -0.58 21.15
C ASP A 368 -7.07 -0.78 19.71
N ILE A 369 -7.80 -0.22 18.75
CA ILE A 369 -7.56 -0.42 17.31
C ILE A 369 -7.15 0.90 16.66
N LYS A 370 -6.08 0.85 15.88
CA LYS A 370 -5.64 1.99 15.08
C LYS A 370 -6.10 1.83 13.63
N ILE A 371 -6.41 2.94 12.96
CA ILE A 371 -6.92 2.93 11.59
C ILE A 371 -5.93 3.63 10.67
N ILE A 372 -5.44 2.89 9.68
CA ILE A 372 -4.74 3.41 8.51
C ILE A 372 -5.73 3.34 7.35
N GLY A 373 -6.27 4.48 6.97
CA GLY A 373 -7.29 4.62 5.96
C GLY A 373 -7.34 6.07 5.51
N GLY A 374 -7.95 6.33 4.39
CA GLY A 374 -8.14 7.66 3.85
C GLY A 374 -9.58 7.87 3.42
N GLY A 375 -9.75 8.69 2.39
CA GLY A 375 -11.05 8.95 1.76
C GLY A 375 -11.19 10.37 1.27
N ARG A 376 -10.58 11.34 1.95
CA ARG A 376 -10.56 12.76 1.54
C ARG A 376 -9.13 13.28 1.40
N PHE A 377 -8.96 14.40 0.71
CA PHE A 377 -7.63 15.00 0.52
C PHE A 377 -6.97 15.44 1.84
N GLU A 378 -7.74 15.71 2.89
CA GLU A 378 -7.21 16.01 4.22
C GLU A 378 -6.51 14.82 4.90
N ASP A 379 -6.72 13.60 4.42
CA ASP A 379 -6.12 12.39 4.99
C ASP A 379 -4.63 12.21 4.65
N ASP A 380 -4.06 13.05 3.78
CA ASP A 380 -2.65 13.09 3.34
C ASP A 380 -2.15 11.91 2.51
N TYR A 381 -2.71 10.72 2.65
CA TYR A 381 -2.30 9.50 1.95
C TYR A 381 -3.50 8.65 1.53
N VAL A 382 -3.23 7.68 0.68
CA VAL A 382 -4.20 6.71 0.18
C VAL A 382 -3.74 5.30 0.51
N VAL A 383 -4.64 4.45 0.97
CA VAL A 383 -4.37 3.03 1.18
C VAL A 383 -4.78 2.25 -0.06
N THR A 384 -3.79 1.87 -0.85
CA THR A 384 -3.93 0.99 -2.01
C THR A 384 -3.59 -0.46 -1.61
N PRO A 385 -3.86 -1.48 -2.45
CA PRO A 385 -3.37 -2.84 -2.21
C PRO A 385 -1.86 -2.92 -1.95
N GLU A 386 -1.05 -2.13 -2.68
CA GLU A 386 0.39 -2.07 -2.43
C GLU A 386 0.72 -1.38 -1.11
N ALA A 387 0.00 -0.33 -0.73
CA ALA A 387 0.17 0.32 0.57
C ALA A 387 -0.12 -0.65 1.72
N LYS A 388 -1.17 -1.49 1.64
CA LYS A 388 -1.42 -2.57 2.61
C LYS A 388 -0.24 -3.53 2.74
N ALA A 389 0.34 -3.93 1.62
CA ALA A 389 1.51 -4.79 1.59
C ALA A 389 2.77 -4.11 2.17
N VAL A 390 2.93 -2.81 1.93
CA VAL A 390 4.02 -2.00 2.50
C VAL A 390 3.89 -1.87 4.01
N ILE A 391 2.68 -1.71 4.57
CA ILE A 391 2.44 -1.74 6.02
C ILE A 391 2.99 -3.03 6.62
N VAL A 392 2.65 -4.19 6.02
CA VAL A 392 3.13 -5.50 6.47
C VAL A 392 4.66 -5.56 6.45
N SER A 393 5.28 -5.23 5.32
CA SER A 393 6.73 -5.28 5.18
C SER A 393 7.45 -4.32 6.13
N HIS A 394 6.87 -3.13 6.35
CA HIS A 394 7.42 -2.13 7.27
C HIS A 394 7.43 -2.62 8.72
N LEU A 395 6.34 -3.24 9.17
CA LEU A 395 6.24 -3.86 10.49
C LEU A 395 7.25 -5.01 10.65
N GLN A 396 7.38 -5.87 9.63
CA GLN A 396 8.35 -6.97 9.64
C GLN A 396 9.79 -6.48 9.69
N ASN A 397 10.12 -5.40 9.00
CA ASN A 397 11.46 -4.77 9.05
C ASN A 397 11.80 -4.23 10.45
N LYS A 398 10.79 -3.97 11.28
CA LYS A 398 10.95 -3.60 12.71
C LYS A 398 10.96 -4.82 13.65
N GLY A 399 11.01 -6.03 13.11
CA GLY A 399 11.03 -7.26 13.89
C GLY A 399 9.64 -7.72 14.38
N VAL A 400 8.57 -7.06 13.95
CA VAL A 400 7.20 -7.39 14.34
C VAL A 400 6.66 -8.52 13.48
N SER A 401 6.01 -9.50 14.09
CA SER A 401 5.26 -10.53 13.36
C SER A 401 3.90 -9.99 12.94
N VAL A 402 3.55 -10.22 11.70
CA VAL A 402 2.32 -9.71 11.13
C VAL A 402 1.37 -10.84 10.77
N TRP A 403 0.14 -10.74 11.30
CA TRP A 403 -0.99 -11.55 10.93
C TRP A 403 -1.94 -10.70 10.10
N ALA A 404 -2.12 -11.02 8.84
CA ALA A 404 -2.97 -10.24 7.94
C ALA A 404 -4.30 -10.94 7.68
N PHE A 405 -5.38 -10.17 7.69
CA PHE A 405 -6.75 -10.63 7.47
C PHE A 405 -7.38 -9.85 6.33
N GLY A 406 -8.00 -10.55 5.36
CA GLY A 406 -8.67 -9.89 4.23
C GLY A 406 -9.56 -10.84 3.46
N ASP A 407 -10.54 -10.31 2.70
CA ASP A 407 -11.57 -11.09 2.00
C ASP A 407 -11.47 -11.05 0.47
N SER A 408 -10.71 -10.11 -0.07
CA SER A 408 -10.75 -9.72 -1.49
C SER A 408 -9.39 -9.81 -2.19
N PRO A 409 -9.35 -9.79 -3.54
CA PRO A 409 -8.08 -9.71 -4.29
C PRO A 409 -7.21 -8.51 -3.93
N MET A 410 -7.81 -7.40 -3.45
CA MET A 410 -7.06 -6.23 -3.01
C MET A 410 -6.18 -6.51 -1.79
N ASP A 411 -6.48 -7.57 -1.03
CA ASP A 411 -5.74 -7.96 0.16
C ASP A 411 -4.62 -8.95 -0.12
N LEU A 412 -4.65 -9.62 -1.30
CA LEU A 412 -3.63 -10.61 -1.65
C LEU A 412 -2.19 -10.10 -1.54
N PRO A 413 -1.85 -8.86 -1.93
CA PRO A 413 -0.49 -8.35 -1.75
C PRO A 413 -0.04 -8.32 -0.28
N MET A 414 -0.92 -7.93 0.67
CA MET A 414 -0.57 -7.94 2.10
C MET A 414 -0.59 -9.36 2.68
N LEU A 415 -1.55 -10.20 2.28
CA LEU A 415 -1.64 -11.59 2.72
C LEU A 415 -0.39 -12.39 2.34
N LYS A 416 0.11 -12.22 1.11
CA LYS A 416 1.34 -12.88 0.65
C LYS A 416 2.59 -12.47 1.42
N ARG A 417 2.65 -11.24 1.94
CA ARG A 417 3.80 -10.73 2.69
C ARG A 417 3.74 -11.05 4.18
N ALA A 418 2.56 -11.34 4.71
CA ALA A 418 2.35 -11.57 6.14
C ALA A 418 3.03 -12.86 6.63
N ASN A 419 3.42 -12.88 7.90
CA ASN A 419 3.90 -14.10 8.55
C ASN A 419 2.78 -15.14 8.66
N GLN A 420 1.54 -14.69 8.83
CA GLN A 420 0.35 -15.52 8.83
C GLN A 420 -0.75 -14.81 8.02
N ALA A 421 -1.30 -15.52 7.06
CA ALA A 421 -2.35 -15.03 6.18
C ALA A 421 -3.69 -15.69 6.51
N ILE A 422 -4.69 -14.89 6.82
CA ILE A 422 -6.06 -15.34 7.12
C ILE A 422 -7.01 -14.76 6.08
N VAL A 423 -7.54 -15.61 5.23
CA VAL A 423 -8.59 -15.25 4.29
C VAL A 423 -9.92 -15.27 5.02
N VAL A 424 -10.55 -14.12 5.13
CA VAL A 424 -11.85 -13.99 5.77
C VAL A 424 -12.95 -14.38 4.79
N VAL A 425 -13.86 -15.25 5.24
CA VAL A 425 -14.88 -15.85 4.40
C VAL A 425 -16.25 -15.56 4.98
N GLY A 426 -16.89 -14.50 4.48
CA GLY A 426 -18.27 -14.14 4.82
C GLY A 426 -19.33 -15.05 4.17
N GLU A 427 -20.59 -14.68 4.24
CA GLU A 427 -21.68 -15.35 3.54
C GLU A 427 -21.53 -15.20 2.01
N GLU A 428 -21.91 -16.22 1.23
CA GLU A 428 -21.72 -16.28 -0.22
C GLU A 428 -22.21 -15.04 -0.99
N ARG A 429 -23.37 -14.50 -0.59
CA ARG A 429 -23.98 -13.33 -1.23
C ARG A 429 -23.14 -12.04 -1.15
N PHE A 430 -22.21 -11.97 -0.19
CA PHE A 430 -21.37 -10.79 0.05
C PHE A 430 -19.92 -10.96 -0.45
N ARG A 431 -19.54 -12.16 -0.89
CA ARG A 431 -18.18 -12.47 -1.29
C ARG A 431 -17.76 -11.80 -2.60
N SER A 432 -16.47 -11.48 -2.69
CA SER A 432 -15.84 -11.14 -3.96
C SER A 432 -15.87 -12.36 -4.90
N LYS A 433 -16.43 -12.20 -6.10
CA LYS A 433 -16.55 -13.26 -7.12
C LYS A 433 -15.21 -13.65 -7.74
N THR A 434 -14.24 -12.74 -7.76
CA THR A 434 -12.93 -12.96 -8.38
C THR A 434 -11.90 -13.54 -7.41
N MET A 435 -12.17 -13.49 -6.09
CA MET A 435 -11.20 -13.91 -5.08
C MET A 435 -10.85 -15.39 -5.19
N ASP A 436 -11.77 -16.29 -5.53
CA ASP A 436 -11.51 -17.73 -5.59
C ASP A 436 -10.46 -18.06 -6.65
N SER A 437 -10.57 -17.47 -7.83
CA SER A 437 -9.61 -17.66 -8.92
C SER A 437 -8.25 -17.05 -8.61
N GLU A 438 -8.22 -15.85 -8.06
CA GLU A 438 -6.97 -15.15 -7.74
C GLU A 438 -6.25 -15.79 -6.55
N LEU A 439 -7.00 -16.25 -5.53
CA LEU A 439 -6.44 -16.97 -4.39
C LEU A 439 -5.87 -18.33 -4.83
N THR A 440 -6.58 -19.09 -5.67
CA THR A 440 -6.09 -20.37 -6.20
C THR A 440 -4.80 -20.16 -7.00
N LYS A 441 -4.74 -19.17 -7.89
CA LYS A 441 -3.51 -18.80 -8.61
C LYS A 441 -2.38 -18.42 -7.65
N ALA A 442 -2.69 -17.67 -6.58
CA ALA A 442 -1.71 -17.26 -5.60
C ALA A 442 -1.12 -18.44 -4.83
N ILE A 443 -1.95 -19.40 -4.40
CA ILE A 443 -1.52 -20.61 -3.68
C ILE A 443 -0.72 -21.55 -4.59
N THR A 444 -1.14 -21.73 -5.85
CA THR A 444 -0.44 -22.62 -6.79
C THR A 444 0.84 -22.01 -7.35
N GLY A 445 0.93 -20.68 -7.41
CA GLY A 445 2.09 -19.96 -7.95
C GLY A 445 3.21 -19.69 -6.94
N ASP A 446 2.96 -19.84 -5.65
CA ASP A 446 3.93 -19.59 -4.59
C ASP A 446 3.82 -20.66 -3.49
N GLU A 447 4.76 -21.59 -3.47
CA GLU A 447 4.81 -22.69 -2.51
C GLU A 447 4.94 -22.23 -1.04
N ASN A 448 5.41 -21.02 -0.80
CA ASN A 448 5.53 -20.44 0.53
C ASN A 448 4.24 -19.77 1.01
N PHE A 449 3.32 -19.47 0.10
CA PHE A 449 2.05 -18.85 0.46
C PHE A 449 1.05 -19.92 0.92
N ARG A 450 0.89 -20.05 2.23
CA ARG A 450 0.01 -21.03 2.88
C ARG A 450 -1.03 -20.33 3.75
N PRO A 451 -2.03 -19.69 3.17
CA PRO A 451 -3.08 -19.02 3.91
C PRO A 451 -4.03 -20.04 4.59
N ARG A 452 -4.78 -19.57 5.57
CA ARG A 452 -5.88 -20.27 6.22
C ARG A 452 -7.16 -19.49 6.02
N GLN A 453 -8.33 -20.10 6.14
CA GLN A 453 -9.61 -19.40 6.04
C GLN A 453 -10.32 -19.33 7.39
N ALA A 454 -10.84 -18.15 7.72
CA ALA A 454 -11.72 -17.90 8.84
C ALA A 454 -13.15 -17.71 8.32
N LEU A 455 -14.06 -18.56 8.77
CA LEU A 455 -15.47 -18.44 8.40
C LEU A 455 -16.15 -17.44 9.33
N VAL A 456 -16.80 -16.42 8.78
CA VAL A 456 -17.51 -15.38 9.54
C VAL A 456 -18.85 -15.04 8.87
N PRO A 457 -19.98 -15.31 9.51
CA PRO A 457 -20.11 -16.08 10.76
C PRO A 457 -19.58 -17.52 10.64
N ASN A 458 -19.30 -18.15 11.77
CA ASN A 458 -18.71 -19.51 11.83
C ASN A 458 -19.48 -20.60 11.03
N HIS A 459 -20.75 -20.37 10.71
CA HIS A 459 -21.58 -21.28 9.89
C HIS A 459 -21.49 -21.02 8.39
N SER A 460 -20.69 -20.04 7.95
CA SER A 460 -20.48 -19.76 6.52
C SER A 460 -19.82 -20.96 5.82
N SER A 461 -20.17 -21.19 4.56
CA SER A 461 -19.51 -22.25 3.77
C SER A 461 -18.05 -21.87 3.46
N PRO A 462 -17.12 -22.84 3.43
CA PRO A 462 -15.74 -22.57 3.03
C PRO A 462 -15.65 -21.98 1.61
N ARG A 463 -14.65 -21.15 1.38
CA ARG A 463 -14.38 -20.59 0.03
C ARG A 463 -13.68 -21.60 -0.88
N LEU A 464 -12.67 -22.26 -0.34
CA LEU A 464 -12.00 -23.41 -0.95
C LEU A 464 -12.07 -24.59 0.02
N THR A 465 -11.84 -25.80 -0.49
CA THR A 465 -11.88 -26.99 0.36
C THR A 465 -10.81 -26.93 1.46
N PRO A 466 -11.06 -27.50 2.64
CA PRO A 466 -10.12 -27.43 3.77
C PRO A 466 -8.74 -28.02 3.47
N GLU A 467 -8.64 -28.92 2.51
CA GLU A 467 -7.35 -29.50 2.05
C GLU A 467 -6.48 -28.45 1.35
N HIS A 468 -7.09 -27.51 0.64
CA HIS A 468 -6.40 -26.43 -0.06
C HIS A 468 -6.29 -25.16 0.76
N LEU A 469 -7.26 -24.91 1.65
CA LEU A 469 -7.33 -23.74 2.50
C LEU A 469 -7.86 -24.14 3.88
N PRO A 470 -6.97 -24.51 4.84
CA PRO A 470 -7.37 -24.96 6.16
C PRO A 470 -8.24 -23.95 6.92
N ILE A 471 -9.27 -24.44 7.60
CA ILE A 471 -10.18 -23.60 8.39
C ILE A 471 -9.56 -23.31 9.76
N VAL A 472 -9.72 -22.06 10.23
CA VAL A 472 -9.36 -21.63 11.58
C VAL A 472 -10.53 -20.93 12.25
N ASP A 473 -10.73 -21.19 13.52
CA ASP A 473 -11.65 -20.42 14.37
C ASP A 473 -10.89 -19.29 15.04
N ILE A 474 -11.11 -18.06 14.55
CA ILE A 474 -10.40 -16.86 15.03
C ILE A 474 -10.84 -16.41 16.42
N SER A 475 -12.01 -16.86 16.90
CA SER A 475 -12.50 -16.60 18.26
C SER A 475 -12.07 -17.68 19.26
N GLY A 476 -11.56 -18.80 18.76
CA GLY A 476 -11.12 -19.92 19.57
C GLY A 476 -9.86 -19.64 20.37
N GLN A 477 -9.82 -20.12 21.61
CA GLN A 477 -8.67 -19.95 22.50
C GLN A 477 -7.34 -20.42 21.88
N PRO A 478 -7.26 -21.57 21.16
CA PRO A 478 -6.00 -22.02 20.55
C PRO A 478 -5.47 -21.04 19.49
N PHE A 479 -6.36 -20.37 18.74
CA PHE A 479 -5.97 -19.37 17.77
C PHE A 479 -5.40 -18.13 18.46
N VAL A 480 -6.09 -17.64 19.48
CA VAL A 480 -5.66 -16.47 20.27
C VAL A 480 -4.33 -16.76 20.97
N GLU A 481 -4.17 -17.93 21.56
CA GLU A 481 -2.92 -18.37 22.21
C GLU A 481 -1.74 -18.43 21.23
N SER A 482 -1.96 -18.75 19.97
CA SER A 482 -0.91 -18.91 18.97
C SER A 482 -0.11 -17.64 18.70
N PHE A 483 -0.64 -16.46 19.02
CA PHE A 483 0.08 -15.19 18.93
C PHE A 483 0.27 -14.48 20.29
N LEU A 484 -0.59 -14.74 21.28
CA LEU A 484 -0.42 -14.19 22.63
C LEU A 484 0.79 -14.76 23.36
N TYR A 485 0.98 -16.07 23.24
CA TYR A 485 2.08 -16.79 23.89
C TYR A 485 3.28 -16.99 22.97
N ARG A 486 3.46 -16.10 21.98
CA ARG A 486 4.58 -16.19 21.07
C ARG A 486 5.93 -16.10 21.78
N TYR A 487 6.01 -15.43 22.93
CA TYR A 487 7.17 -15.47 23.82
C TYR A 487 7.25 -16.77 24.66
N ALA A 488 6.14 -17.51 24.78
CA ALA A 488 6.19 -18.86 25.32
C ALA A 488 6.65 -19.89 24.27
N TYR A 489 6.68 -19.54 22.97
CA TYR A 489 7.20 -20.38 21.90
C TYR A 489 8.65 -20.03 21.61
N LEU A 490 9.41 -21.04 21.23
CA LEU A 490 10.83 -20.92 20.91
C LEU A 490 11.06 -19.90 19.79
N ARG A 491 11.73 -18.79 20.09
CA ARG A 491 12.19 -17.84 19.06
C ARG A 491 13.41 -18.39 18.38
N VAL A 492 13.31 -18.70 17.08
CA VAL A 492 14.39 -19.26 16.27
C VAL A 492 14.89 -18.19 15.30
N LEU A 493 16.12 -17.72 15.51
CA LEU A 493 16.81 -16.83 14.58
C LEU A 493 17.94 -17.60 13.89
N HIS A 494 18.05 -17.48 12.58
CA HIS A 494 19.07 -18.18 11.82
C HIS A 494 19.54 -17.38 10.60
N ALA A 495 20.79 -17.65 10.15
CA ALA A 495 21.42 -16.99 9.01
C ALA A 495 21.56 -17.91 7.78
N THR A 496 20.73 -18.94 7.64
CA THR A 496 20.86 -19.99 6.60
C THR A 496 21.01 -19.42 5.18
N ASN A 497 20.34 -18.33 4.87
CA ASN A 497 20.33 -17.71 3.54
C ASN A 497 21.36 -16.57 3.37
N LYS A 498 22.08 -16.19 4.43
CA LYS A 498 23.04 -15.08 4.37
C LYS A 498 24.39 -15.53 3.83
N SER A 499 24.94 -14.80 2.87
CA SER A 499 26.23 -15.12 2.24
C SER A 499 27.39 -15.14 3.24
N ALA A 500 27.42 -14.25 4.22
CA ALA A 500 28.42 -14.22 5.28
C ALA A 500 28.40 -15.51 6.11
N ALA A 501 27.21 -16.05 6.42
CA ALA A 501 27.11 -17.32 7.14
C ALA A 501 27.66 -18.49 6.33
N LYS A 502 27.44 -18.52 5.01
CA LYS A 502 28.00 -19.55 4.12
C LYS A 502 29.52 -19.52 4.09
N LEU A 503 30.14 -18.32 4.07
CA LEU A 503 31.59 -18.15 4.13
C LEU A 503 32.16 -18.64 5.48
N LEU A 504 31.56 -18.24 6.58
CA LEU A 504 31.99 -18.65 7.93
C LEU A 504 31.88 -20.16 8.15
N MET A 505 30.88 -20.80 7.52
CA MET A 505 30.69 -22.25 7.59
C MET A 505 31.74 -23.03 6.80
N THR A 506 32.48 -22.43 5.87
CA THR A 506 33.49 -23.13 5.04
C THR A 506 34.57 -23.77 5.91
N ALA A 507 35.20 -22.99 6.77
CA ALA A 507 36.29 -23.50 7.65
C ALA A 507 35.80 -24.52 8.70
N THR A 508 34.55 -24.36 9.19
CA THR A 508 33.98 -25.33 10.15
C THR A 508 33.55 -26.65 9.51
N ARG A 509 33.35 -26.66 8.18
CA ARG A 509 32.96 -27.83 7.38
C ARG A 509 34.17 -28.60 6.83
N ASP A 510 35.33 -27.97 6.73
CA ASP A 510 36.53 -28.58 6.24
C ASP A 510 37.04 -29.60 7.27
N ALA A 511 37.05 -30.89 6.90
CA ALA A 511 37.48 -31.97 7.78
C ALA A 511 39.00 -31.91 8.11
N SER A 512 39.80 -31.22 7.29
CA SER A 512 41.25 -31.03 7.55
C SER A 512 41.51 -29.96 8.63
N VAL A 513 40.56 -29.11 8.94
CA VAL A 513 40.69 -28.05 9.96
C VAL A 513 40.31 -28.61 11.34
N ALA A 514 41.30 -28.63 12.25
CA ALA A 514 41.16 -29.14 13.61
C ALA A 514 41.89 -28.26 14.64
N GLY A 515 41.74 -28.55 15.92
CA GLY A 515 42.45 -27.89 17.02
C GLY A 515 42.29 -26.36 17.08
N PRO A 516 43.39 -25.59 17.21
CA PRO A 516 43.33 -24.13 17.34
C PRO A 516 42.63 -23.42 16.16
N SER A 517 42.86 -23.90 14.94
CA SER A 517 42.27 -23.32 13.74
C SER A 517 40.75 -23.50 13.70
N LEU A 518 40.23 -24.66 14.11
CA LEU A 518 38.81 -24.91 14.22
C LEU A 518 38.18 -24.04 15.33
N ARG A 519 38.85 -23.90 16.48
CA ARG A 519 38.41 -22.99 17.55
C ARG A 519 38.32 -21.55 17.09
N ALA A 520 39.29 -21.06 16.32
CA ALA A 520 39.25 -19.72 15.74
C ALA A 520 38.07 -19.53 14.78
N ALA A 521 37.79 -20.52 13.91
CA ALA A 521 36.63 -20.50 13.01
C ALA A 521 35.29 -20.45 13.78
N HIS A 522 35.14 -21.27 14.83
CA HIS A 522 33.97 -21.21 15.71
C HIS A 522 33.86 -19.87 16.45
N GLY A 523 34.99 -19.28 16.86
CA GLY A 523 34.99 -17.93 17.46
C GLY A 523 34.49 -16.86 16.50
N GLN A 524 34.79 -16.95 15.20
CA GLN A 524 34.24 -16.04 14.18
C GLN A 524 32.75 -16.25 13.98
N VAL A 525 32.29 -17.51 13.94
CA VAL A 525 30.85 -17.83 13.89
C VAL A 525 30.09 -17.26 15.10
N GLY A 526 30.64 -17.50 16.31
CA GLY A 526 30.04 -16.97 17.55
C GLY A 526 29.99 -15.44 17.56
N ARG A 527 31.02 -14.76 17.08
CA ARG A 527 31.04 -13.30 16.96
C ARG A 527 30.02 -12.80 15.98
N TYR A 528 29.89 -13.43 14.83
CA TYR A 528 28.86 -13.10 13.84
C TYR A 528 27.45 -13.26 14.42
N LEU A 529 27.14 -14.38 15.05
CA LEU A 529 25.83 -14.63 15.65
C LEU A 529 25.52 -13.64 16.77
N ALA A 530 26.53 -13.29 17.59
CA ALA A 530 26.35 -12.28 18.63
C ALA A 530 26.04 -10.90 18.04
N THR A 531 26.77 -10.48 17.01
CA THR A 531 26.57 -9.18 16.38
C THR A 531 25.27 -9.10 15.62
N GLU A 532 24.86 -10.15 14.91
CA GLU A 532 23.70 -10.16 14.03
C GLU A 532 22.37 -10.37 14.79
N PHE A 533 22.36 -11.18 15.84
CA PHE A 533 21.12 -11.62 16.48
C PHE A 533 21.05 -11.37 17.99
N LEU A 534 22.18 -11.46 18.69
CA LEU A 534 22.16 -11.36 20.14
C LEU A 534 21.95 -9.90 20.58
N THR A 535 22.51 -8.95 19.84
CA THR A 535 22.30 -7.52 20.06
C THR A 535 20.80 -7.17 20.01
N GLU A 536 20.11 -7.66 18.99
CA GLU A 536 18.66 -7.48 18.83
C GLU A 536 17.87 -8.18 19.96
N LEU A 537 18.19 -9.45 20.25
CA LEU A 537 17.50 -10.23 21.27
C LEU A 537 17.64 -9.67 22.68
N LEU A 538 18.81 -9.09 23.01
CA LEU A 538 19.12 -8.52 24.31
C LEU A 538 18.80 -7.03 24.39
N GLY A 539 18.43 -6.39 23.29
CA GLY A 539 18.20 -4.95 23.22
C GLY A 539 19.45 -4.11 23.46
N LEU A 540 20.64 -4.66 23.16
CA LEU A 540 21.94 -4.01 23.43
C LEU A 540 22.16 -2.75 22.58
N GLU A 541 21.47 -2.58 21.48
CA GLU A 541 21.53 -1.36 20.66
C GLU A 541 21.03 -0.11 21.40
N ARG A 542 20.19 -0.30 22.43
CA ARG A 542 19.59 0.79 23.19
C ARG A 542 20.33 1.12 24.50
N TYR A 543 21.17 0.21 24.99
CA TYR A 543 21.85 0.37 26.29
C TYR A 543 23.31 -0.13 26.19
N PRO A 544 24.31 0.74 26.48
CA PRO A 544 25.69 0.28 26.62
C PRO A 544 25.80 -0.56 27.91
N ILE A 545 25.73 -1.88 27.75
CA ILE A 545 25.92 -2.81 28.88
C ILE A 545 27.39 -3.27 28.90
N PRO A 546 28.07 -3.23 30.07
CA PRO A 546 29.40 -3.81 30.22
C PRO A 546 29.39 -5.30 29.92
N HIS A 547 30.41 -5.78 29.25
CA HIS A 547 30.58 -7.12 28.77
C HIS A 547 30.22 -8.20 29.81
N VAL A 548 29.25 -9.06 29.49
CA VAL A 548 28.97 -10.25 30.32
C VAL A 548 29.85 -11.40 29.80
N GLN A 549 30.78 -11.82 30.61
CA GLN A 549 31.60 -13.02 30.33
C GLN A 549 30.77 -14.29 30.58
N GLY A 550 30.82 -15.22 29.64
CA GLY A 550 30.48 -16.62 29.86
C GLY A 550 29.17 -17.11 29.28
N TYR A 551 29.07 -17.22 27.96
CA TYR A 551 28.11 -18.10 27.33
C TYR A 551 28.80 -19.38 26.84
N ASN A 552 28.31 -20.55 27.28
CA ASN A 552 28.64 -21.82 26.66
C ASN A 552 27.91 -21.89 25.31
N THR A 553 28.66 -21.79 24.21
CA THR A 553 28.09 -21.96 22.87
C THR A 553 28.23 -23.42 22.45
N ASP A 554 27.11 -24.12 22.34
CA ASP A 554 27.08 -25.41 21.66
C ASP A 554 27.28 -25.20 20.15
N SER A 555 28.25 -25.88 19.55
CA SER A 555 28.55 -25.74 18.13
C SER A 555 27.48 -26.37 17.23
N VAL A 556 26.83 -27.41 17.68
CA VAL A 556 25.80 -28.14 16.94
C VAL A 556 24.73 -28.67 17.90
N VAL A 557 23.48 -28.36 17.64
CA VAL A 557 22.33 -28.97 18.33
C VAL A 557 21.69 -30.02 17.41
N ASN A 558 21.95 -31.27 17.67
CA ASN A 558 21.43 -32.41 16.91
C ASN A 558 20.09 -32.91 17.47
N SER A 559 20.10 -33.56 18.62
CA SER A 559 18.90 -34.12 19.26
C SER A 559 18.26 -33.18 20.31
N GLY A 560 18.95 -32.11 20.65
CA GLY A 560 18.51 -31.17 21.68
C GLY A 560 18.57 -31.72 23.12
N LYS A 561 18.95 -32.99 23.35
CA LYS A 561 18.93 -33.61 24.67
C LYS A 561 19.80 -32.91 25.71
N SER A 562 21.05 -32.54 25.33
CA SER A 562 21.96 -31.81 26.21
C SER A 562 21.42 -30.42 26.56
N VAL A 563 20.92 -29.72 25.56
CA VAL A 563 20.29 -28.42 25.73
C VAL A 563 19.07 -28.51 26.65
N LYS A 564 18.21 -29.54 26.47
CA LYS A 564 17.10 -29.80 27.35
C LYS A 564 17.54 -29.98 28.80
N GLY A 565 18.57 -30.83 29.05
CA GLY A 565 19.07 -31.06 30.39
C GLY A 565 19.58 -29.77 31.05
N PHE A 566 20.24 -28.90 30.27
CA PHE A 566 20.74 -27.61 30.74
C PHE A 566 19.57 -26.65 31.07
N VAL A 567 18.61 -26.48 30.16
CA VAL A 567 17.44 -25.63 30.36
C VAL A 567 16.62 -26.10 31.58
N ASP A 568 16.35 -27.40 31.72
CA ASP A 568 15.65 -27.95 32.86
C ASP A 568 16.39 -27.72 34.19
N ARG A 569 17.74 -27.71 34.18
CA ARG A 569 18.54 -27.41 35.36
C ARG A 569 18.52 -25.94 35.72
N VAL A 570 18.63 -25.03 34.74
CA VAL A 570 18.56 -23.59 34.96
C VAL A 570 17.17 -23.19 35.49
N ARG A 571 16.11 -23.77 34.93
CA ARG A 571 14.72 -23.52 35.37
C ARG A 571 14.45 -24.00 36.78
N ARG A 572 15.11 -25.05 37.24
CA ARG A 572 15.04 -25.47 38.65
C ARG A 572 15.68 -24.48 39.62
N LEU A 573 16.66 -23.71 39.16
CA LEU A 573 17.34 -22.69 39.97
C LEU A 573 16.58 -21.37 39.98
N LYS A 574 16.00 -20.96 38.85
CA LYS A 574 15.24 -19.73 38.71
C LYS A 574 14.31 -19.80 37.50
N LEU A 575 13.00 -19.78 37.77
CA LEU A 575 11.96 -19.96 36.75
C LEU A 575 11.88 -18.83 35.72
N GLU A 576 12.15 -17.59 36.13
CA GLU A 576 11.94 -16.37 35.34
C GLU A 576 13.16 -15.92 34.52
N ILE A 577 14.23 -16.71 34.52
CA ILE A 577 15.44 -16.31 33.81
C ILE A 577 15.25 -16.45 32.29
N ARG A 578 15.59 -15.44 31.54
CA ARG A 578 15.63 -15.53 30.07
C ARG A 578 16.80 -16.42 29.66
N ILE A 579 16.55 -17.44 28.87
CA ILE A 579 17.56 -18.35 28.34
C ILE A 579 17.70 -18.14 26.85
N VAL A 580 18.93 -17.87 26.38
CA VAL A 580 19.25 -17.77 24.96
C VAL A 580 20.24 -18.90 24.60
N ILE A 581 19.84 -19.80 23.72
CA ILE A 581 20.68 -20.87 23.21
C ILE A 581 21.32 -20.39 21.90
N VAL A 582 22.65 -20.39 21.85
CA VAL A 582 23.43 -20.01 20.66
C VAL A 582 24.14 -21.24 20.11
N ALA A 583 23.86 -21.60 18.85
CA ALA A 583 24.48 -22.76 18.22
C ALA A 583 24.90 -22.49 16.77
N GLY A 584 25.99 -23.12 16.30
CA GLY A 584 26.42 -23.01 14.91
C GLY A 584 25.41 -23.64 13.94
N VAL A 585 24.94 -24.85 14.26
CA VAL A 585 23.98 -25.61 13.46
C VAL A 585 22.91 -26.22 14.38
N ILE A 586 21.65 -26.12 13.97
CA ILE A 586 20.52 -26.77 14.66
C ILE A 586 19.79 -27.65 13.67
N GLN A 587 19.50 -28.87 14.05
CA GLN A 587 18.60 -29.73 13.30
C GLN A 587 17.15 -29.25 13.47
N ALA A 588 16.45 -29.01 12.34
CA ALA A 588 15.07 -28.51 12.36
C ALA A 588 14.15 -29.39 13.23
N LYS A 589 14.26 -30.70 13.12
CA LYS A 589 13.50 -31.65 13.92
C LYS A 589 13.76 -31.55 15.44
N ALA A 590 14.95 -31.14 15.87
CA ALA A 590 15.24 -30.94 17.29
C ALA A 590 14.49 -29.74 17.88
N ILE A 591 14.09 -28.78 17.04
CA ILE A 591 13.30 -27.64 17.45
C ILE A 591 11.91 -28.12 17.86
N SER A 592 11.19 -28.77 16.95
CA SER A 592 9.82 -29.25 17.20
C SER A 592 9.73 -30.31 18.28
N ASP A 593 10.64 -31.30 18.26
CA ASP A 593 10.53 -32.46 19.12
C ASP A 593 10.99 -32.22 20.57
N VAL A 594 11.95 -31.31 20.77
CA VAL A 594 12.62 -31.17 22.07
C VAL A 594 12.61 -29.74 22.61
N LEU A 595 12.89 -28.73 21.78
CA LEU A 595 13.11 -27.37 22.24
C LEU A 595 11.81 -26.57 22.37
N GLU A 596 10.88 -26.76 21.45
CA GLU A 596 9.57 -26.13 21.49
C GLU A 596 8.76 -26.49 22.76
N PRO A 597 8.74 -27.76 23.23
CA PRO A 597 8.10 -28.12 24.51
C PRO A 597 8.72 -27.47 25.74
N LEU A 598 9.99 -27.01 25.66
CA LEU A 598 10.67 -26.31 26.75
C LEU A 598 10.31 -24.84 26.83
N ALA A 599 9.92 -24.23 25.71
CA ALA A 599 9.53 -22.83 25.63
C ALA A 599 8.30 -22.50 26.48
N GLY A 600 7.36 -23.45 26.63
CA GLY A 600 6.21 -23.31 27.52
C GLY A 600 6.50 -23.15 29.01
N LYS A 601 7.78 -23.30 29.41
CA LYS A 601 8.23 -23.18 30.80
C LYS A 601 8.96 -21.86 31.10
N GLY A 602 8.89 -20.88 30.21
CA GLY A 602 9.51 -19.55 30.38
C GLY A 602 10.25 -19.07 29.14
N ASP A 603 10.77 -17.83 29.15
CA ASP A 603 11.40 -17.17 28.00
C ASP A 603 12.66 -17.93 27.54
N LEU A 604 12.54 -18.58 26.38
CA LEU A 604 13.60 -19.36 25.71
C LEU A 604 13.76 -18.87 24.29
N SER A 605 14.97 -18.47 23.91
CA SER A 605 15.31 -18.02 22.56
C SER A 605 16.41 -18.89 21.97
N LEU A 606 16.38 -19.07 20.66
CA LEU A 606 17.35 -19.88 19.94
C LEU A 606 17.98 -19.08 18.81
N VAL A 607 19.31 -19.03 18.77
CA VAL A 607 20.09 -18.34 17.75
C VAL A 607 21.00 -19.33 17.05
N SER A 608 20.92 -19.40 15.72
CA SER A 608 21.75 -20.31 14.94
C SER A 608 22.26 -19.70 13.65
N LEU A 609 23.48 -20.06 13.28
CA LEU A 609 24.02 -19.72 11.97
C LEU A 609 23.31 -20.47 10.85
N ARG A 610 22.89 -21.71 11.11
CA ARG A 610 22.21 -22.56 10.12
C ARG A 610 21.17 -23.48 10.77
N LEU A 611 20.01 -23.57 10.13
CA LEU A 611 19.08 -24.67 10.32
C LEU A 611 19.37 -25.78 9.30
N SER A 612 19.32 -27.05 9.72
CA SER A 612 19.57 -28.21 8.89
C SER A 612 18.44 -29.21 8.98
N GLU A 613 17.93 -29.64 7.85
CA GLU A 613 16.96 -30.75 7.77
C GLU A 613 17.61 -32.08 8.12
N ASN A 614 18.90 -32.23 7.85
CA ASN A 614 19.64 -33.47 8.06
C ASN A 614 20.16 -33.57 9.49
N LYS A 615 20.11 -34.79 10.06
CA LYS A 615 20.79 -35.11 11.30
C LYS A 615 22.28 -35.20 11.05
N PHE A 616 23.05 -34.43 11.82
CA PHE A 616 24.54 -34.52 11.81
C PHE A 616 24.97 -35.56 12.83
N THR A 617 25.46 -36.69 12.38
CA THR A 617 26.13 -37.68 13.22
C THR A 617 27.57 -37.77 12.76
N GLY A 618 28.49 -37.21 13.54
CA GLY A 618 29.92 -37.36 13.33
C GLY A 618 30.48 -38.45 14.26
N SER A 619 31.51 -39.14 13.82
CA SER A 619 32.31 -40.04 14.64
C SER A 619 33.81 -39.83 14.33
N GLY A 620 34.67 -39.96 15.32
CA GLY A 620 36.11 -39.74 15.14
C GLY A 620 36.45 -38.39 14.53
N GLY A 621 37.18 -38.36 13.41
CA GLY A 621 37.56 -37.14 12.69
C GLY A 621 36.45 -36.30 12.10
N THR A 622 35.22 -36.77 12.08
CA THR A 622 34.04 -35.99 11.64
C THR A 622 33.17 -35.45 12.80
N ASP A 623 33.45 -35.87 14.02
CA ASP A 623 32.81 -35.35 15.22
C ASP A 623 33.32 -33.96 15.58
N THR A 624 32.41 -32.99 15.77
CA THR A 624 32.79 -31.60 16.05
C THR A 624 33.47 -31.46 17.41
N GLY A 625 33.05 -32.21 18.42
CA GLY A 625 33.67 -32.18 19.73
C GLY A 625 35.11 -32.71 19.70
N ASN A 626 35.32 -33.87 19.10
CA ASN A 626 36.64 -34.46 18.97
C ASN A 626 37.59 -33.54 18.17
N ARG A 627 37.15 -32.94 17.11
CA ARG A 627 37.92 -31.98 16.31
C ARG A 627 38.22 -30.69 17.09
N LEU A 628 37.25 -30.15 17.84
CA LEU A 628 37.41 -28.90 18.60
C LEU A 628 38.44 -29.04 19.72
N PHE A 629 38.42 -30.16 20.43
CA PHE A 629 39.32 -30.45 21.55
C PHE A 629 40.55 -31.21 21.14
N ASN A 630 40.71 -31.51 19.82
CA ASN A 630 41.83 -32.24 19.26
C ASN A 630 42.00 -33.66 19.87
N THR A 631 40.88 -34.33 20.09
CA THR A 631 40.81 -35.68 20.71
C THR A 631 40.47 -36.76 19.69
N VAL A 632 40.54 -36.48 18.40
CA VAL A 632 40.23 -37.41 17.29
C VAL A 632 41.06 -38.70 17.35
N HIS A 633 42.23 -38.66 17.99
CA HIS A 633 43.19 -39.77 18.15
C HIS A 633 42.96 -40.59 19.43
N LEU A 634 41.95 -40.24 20.23
CA LEU A 634 41.64 -40.90 21.51
C LEU A 634 40.50 -41.92 21.42
N ASP A 635 40.08 -42.29 20.22
CA ASP A 635 39.05 -43.34 19.99
C ASP A 635 39.64 -44.74 20.13
#